data_58ec927f8ff0a601ca3348654e9e01b7
#
_entry.id   58ec927f8ff0a601ca3348654e9e01b7
#
_cell.length_a   1.000
_cell.length_b   1.000
_cell.length_c   1.000
_cell.angle_alpha   90.00
_cell.angle_beta   90.00
_cell.angle_gamma   90.00
#
_symmetry.space_group_name_H-M   'P 1'
#
loop_
_entity.id
_entity.type
_entity.pdbx_description
1 polymer ?
#
loop_
_entity_poly.entity_id
_entity_poly.type
_entity_poly.pdbx_seq_one_letter_code
_entity_poly.pdbx_strand_id
1 'polypeptide(L)'
;MGFFSNVFRKKSLSPVNGGGGWRILEPFMGAWQRNIELSQEDQLSFHAVFACISIISKDIGKLPLELRKKENGVWVKASDKSLPFFDKPNHFQTMQQFLEYYIISKETRGNTYVLKLRSFQGDVEQLIVLNPDNVKPLVSDEGDVFYRIGIDKLANQQESIILPASEIIHDRWNCLYHPLVGISPLVACGLSSAQGVAIQKYGAKFFNNNGRPSGILTMPGKILEEDAKKIKDAWESNYSGENIGKTAVLGGDVKYIAMAMPAADAQMIEQHKWAAEVCCSVFNVPPWKVGIGSIPQGQKVEDMERIYLNSCLQSPIEAIENCFDEAFDLKSQGYEVFLDLSTLLRMDSISQMNFYSLGVQRGIFAPNEARAVFNYKPVTGGDTPYMQQQNYSLEAISKRDAKENPFESSVGKSKGDDDGADNS
;
A
#
# COMPACT_ATOMS: atom_id res chain seq x y z
N MET A 1 -2.48 15.22 -35.08
CA MET A 1 -1.90 16.19 -34.14
C MET A 1 -2.56 17.58 -34.13
N GLY A 2 -3.53 17.90 -34.97
CA GLY A 2 -4.07 19.26 -35.07
C GLY A 2 -5.44 19.51 -34.41
N PHE A 3 -6.14 18.53 -33.96
CA PHE A 3 -7.54 18.69 -33.54
C PHE A 3 -7.72 19.20 -32.09
N PHE A 4 -6.85 18.83 -31.18
CA PHE A 4 -6.95 19.22 -29.77
C PHE A 4 -6.41 20.63 -29.46
N SER A 5 -5.50 21.16 -30.28
CA SER A 5 -4.89 22.49 -30.02
C SER A 5 -5.84 23.68 -30.25
N ASN A 6 -6.92 23.51 -31.01
CA ASN A 6 -7.81 24.62 -31.37
C ASN A 6 -9.04 24.76 -30.44
N VAL A 7 -9.44 23.73 -29.75
CA VAL A 7 -10.62 23.76 -28.85
C VAL A 7 -10.31 24.50 -27.54
N PHE A 8 -9.06 24.45 -27.07
CA PHE A 8 -8.67 25.00 -25.77
C PHE A 8 -8.00 26.37 -25.82
N ARG A 9 -7.84 26.96 -27.01
CA ARG A 9 -7.13 28.24 -27.19
C ARG A 9 -7.85 29.49 -26.65
N LYS A 10 -9.11 29.36 -26.20
CA LYS A 10 -9.94 30.51 -25.77
C LYS A 10 -10.25 30.60 -24.29
N LYS A 11 -9.86 29.60 -23.45
CA LYS A 11 -10.10 29.64 -22.01
C LYS A 11 -8.86 30.15 -21.28
N SER A 12 -9.01 31.16 -20.46
CA SER A 12 -7.97 31.56 -19.49
C SER A 12 -7.79 30.43 -18.47
N LEU A 13 -6.57 29.98 -18.32
CA LEU A 13 -6.22 28.89 -17.39
C LEU A 13 -5.27 29.44 -16.32
N SER A 14 -5.66 29.30 -15.07
CA SER A 14 -4.83 29.66 -13.94
C SER A 14 -4.27 28.41 -13.26
N PRO A 15 -2.99 28.39 -12.87
CA PRO A 15 -2.46 27.30 -12.05
C PRO A 15 -3.23 27.27 -10.74
N VAL A 16 -3.45 26.06 -10.21
CA VAL A 16 -4.07 25.87 -8.88
C VAL A 16 -3.05 26.30 -7.84
N ASN A 17 -2.89 27.61 -7.70
CA ASN A 17 -2.19 28.24 -6.59
C ASN A 17 -3.28 28.70 -5.63
N GLY A 18 -3.18 28.33 -4.36
CA GLY A 18 -4.17 28.71 -3.36
C GLY A 18 -4.36 30.23 -3.27
N GLY A 19 -5.09 30.81 -4.22
CA GLY A 19 -5.60 32.18 -4.13
C GLY A 19 -6.73 32.25 -3.12
N GLY A 20 -6.80 33.31 -2.32
CA GLY A 20 -7.86 33.47 -1.34
C GLY A 20 -7.64 32.74 0.00
N GLY A 21 -6.43 32.82 0.57
CA GLY A 21 -6.12 32.28 1.89
C GLY A 21 -5.51 30.87 1.89
N TRP A 22 -5.54 30.19 0.77
CA TRP A 22 -4.94 28.87 0.58
C TRP A 22 -3.54 29.03 -0.03
N ARG A 23 -2.49 28.94 0.77
CA ARG A 23 -1.12 28.88 0.27
C ARG A 23 -0.73 27.42 0.07
N ILE A 24 -0.79 26.97 -1.15
CA ILE A 24 -0.09 25.75 -1.56
C ILE A 24 1.38 26.11 -1.61
N LEU A 25 2.14 25.68 -0.61
CA LEU A 25 3.59 25.82 -0.63
C LEU A 25 4.13 24.74 -1.53
N GLU A 26 4.50 25.15 -2.73
CA GLU A 26 5.32 24.32 -3.63
C GLU A 26 6.80 24.32 -3.19
N PRO A 27 7.47 23.21 -3.42
CA PRO A 27 7.11 21.83 -3.12
C PRO A 27 7.00 21.71 -1.61
N PHE A 28 6.08 20.93 -1.12
CA PHE A 28 5.80 20.77 0.29
C PHE A 28 7.03 20.39 1.13
N MET A 29 7.90 21.30 1.31
CA MET A 29 8.69 21.45 2.51
C MET A 29 7.75 22.07 3.55
N GLY A 30 7.22 21.30 4.46
CA GLY A 30 6.22 21.77 5.40
C GLY A 30 6.59 23.13 5.97
N ALA A 31 5.66 24.08 6.07
CA ALA A 31 5.88 25.44 6.56
C ALA A 31 6.53 25.49 7.95
N TRP A 32 6.51 24.41 8.67
CA TRP A 32 7.08 24.15 9.99
C TRP A 32 8.53 23.61 9.95
N GLN A 33 9.03 23.21 8.78
CA GLN A 33 10.38 22.67 8.59
C GLN A 33 11.30 23.65 7.85
N ARG A 34 10.99 24.94 7.87
CA ARG A 34 11.63 26.00 7.08
C ARG A 34 13.16 26.10 7.20
N ASN A 35 13.78 25.45 8.18
CA ASN A 35 15.22 25.50 8.40
C ASN A 35 15.95 24.18 8.10
N ILE A 36 15.26 23.17 7.57
CA ILE A 36 15.86 21.88 7.24
C ILE A 36 15.59 21.61 5.76
N GLU A 37 16.61 21.83 4.93
CA GLU A 37 16.60 21.41 3.52
C GLU A 37 16.72 19.89 3.45
N LEU A 38 15.56 19.21 3.39
CA LEU A 38 15.48 17.78 3.17
C LEU A 38 15.00 17.56 1.75
N SER A 39 15.86 16.97 0.93
CA SER A 39 15.42 16.43 -0.33
C SER A 39 14.51 15.23 -0.09
N GLN A 40 13.56 14.97 -0.99
CA GLN A 40 12.72 13.76 -0.90
C GLN A 40 13.58 12.50 -1.01
N GLU A 41 14.68 12.56 -1.75
CA GLU A 41 15.66 11.48 -1.88
C GLU A 41 16.29 11.15 -0.52
N ASP A 42 16.64 12.17 0.29
CA ASP A 42 17.14 11.96 1.63
C ASP A 42 16.10 11.31 2.54
N GLN A 43 14.82 11.69 2.43
CA GLN A 43 13.74 11.08 3.22
C GLN A 43 13.51 9.63 2.81
N LEU A 44 13.53 9.33 1.50
CA LEU A 44 13.41 7.96 0.98
C LEU A 44 14.61 7.09 1.33
N SER A 45 15.76 7.68 1.63
CA SER A 45 16.94 6.94 2.10
C SER A 45 16.78 6.41 3.53
N PHE A 46 15.81 6.92 4.29
CA PHE A 46 15.50 6.39 5.62
C PHE A 46 14.77 5.05 5.51
N HIS A 47 15.38 3.98 6.05
CA HIS A 47 14.92 2.60 5.89
C HIS A 47 13.45 2.38 6.25
N ALA A 48 12.93 3.04 7.30
CA ALA A 48 11.55 2.90 7.74
C ALA A 48 10.56 3.47 6.72
N VAL A 49 10.87 4.64 6.14
CA VAL A 49 10.07 5.27 5.08
C VAL A 49 10.03 4.38 3.85
N PHE A 50 11.22 3.94 3.39
CA PHE A 50 11.33 3.04 2.24
C PHE A 50 10.55 1.74 2.46
N ALA A 51 10.66 1.14 3.66
CA ALA A 51 9.97 -0.10 4.00
C ALA A 51 8.45 0.08 4.00
N CYS A 52 7.92 1.18 4.58
CA CYS A 52 6.48 1.48 4.58
C CYS A 52 5.94 1.62 3.15
N ILE A 53 6.56 2.46 2.32
CA ILE A 53 6.12 2.66 0.94
C ILE A 53 6.21 1.35 0.14
N SER A 54 7.31 0.60 0.31
CA SER A 54 7.51 -0.65 -0.41
C SER A 54 6.49 -1.72 -0.03
N ILE A 55 6.12 -1.84 1.25
CA ILE A 55 5.16 -2.86 1.66
C ILE A 55 3.75 -2.51 1.22
N ILE A 56 3.32 -1.25 1.35
CA ILE A 56 2.01 -0.79 0.90
C ILE A 56 1.86 -1.01 -0.61
N SER A 57 2.84 -0.53 -1.40
CA SER A 57 2.78 -0.63 -2.86
C SER A 57 2.76 -2.08 -3.35
N LYS A 58 3.59 -2.96 -2.77
CA LYS A 58 3.63 -4.38 -3.13
C LYS A 58 2.38 -5.14 -2.69
N ASP A 59 1.83 -4.81 -1.50
CA ASP A 59 0.63 -5.48 -1.00
C ASP A 59 -0.60 -5.09 -1.82
N ILE A 60 -0.72 -3.85 -2.26
CA ILE A 60 -1.79 -3.44 -3.17
C ILE A 60 -1.52 -3.93 -4.60
N GLY A 61 -0.27 -3.85 -5.08
CA GLY A 61 0.10 -4.26 -6.43
C GLY A 61 -0.17 -5.74 -6.73
N LYS A 62 -0.09 -6.61 -5.73
CA LYS A 62 -0.36 -8.06 -5.91
C LYS A 62 -1.85 -8.42 -5.93
N LEU A 63 -2.76 -7.47 -5.65
CA LEU A 63 -4.20 -7.74 -5.67
C LEU A 63 -4.69 -7.89 -7.11
N PRO A 64 -5.42 -8.97 -7.42
CA PRO A 64 -6.09 -9.08 -8.70
C PRO A 64 -7.13 -7.98 -8.89
N LEU A 65 -7.04 -7.27 -9.99
CA LEU A 65 -8.03 -6.26 -10.39
C LEU A 65 -9.10 -6.97 -11.24
N GLU A 66 -10.34 -6.93 -10.80
CA GLU A 66 -11.46 -7.57 -11.47
C GLU A 66 -12.55 -6.56 -11.84
N LEU A 67 -13.20 -6.80 -12.98
CA LEU A 67 -14.44 -6.12 -13.32
C LEU A 67 -15.61 -6.99 -12.84
N ARG A 68 -16.51 -6.40 -12.05
CA ARG A 68 -17.72 -7.05 -11.57
C ARG A 68 -18.96 -6.43 -12.19
N LYS A 69 -20.00 -7.23 -12.33
CA LYS A 69 -21.32 -6.82 -12.84
C LYS A 69 -22.38 -7.10 -11.80
N LYS A 70 -23.34 -6.21 -11.70
CA LYS A 70 -24.47 -6.39 -10.80
C LYS A 70 -25.55 -7.25 -11.45
N GLU A 71 -25.72 -8.48 -10.97
CA GLU A 71 -26.75 -9.42 -11.43
C GLU A 71 -27.66 -9.81 -10.27
N ASN A 72 -28.96 -9.60 -10.42
CA ASN A 72 -29.96 -9.93 -9.39
C ASN A 72 -29.66 -9.34 -8.00
N GLY A 73 -29.02 -8.17 -7.95
CA GLY A 73 -28.65 -7.51 -6.70
C GLY A 73 -27.32 -7.94 -6.08
N VAL A 74 -26.62 -8.89 -6.70
CA VAL A 74 -25.30 -9.41 -6.27
C VAL A 74 -24.24 -9.02 -7.29
N TRP A 75 -23.04 -8.70 -6.81
CA TRP A 75 -21.89 -8.46 -7.67
C TRP A 75 -21.21 -9.79 -8.04
N VAL A 76 -21.09 -10.05 -9.33
CA VAL A 76 -20.43 -11.25 -9.88
C VAL A 76 -19.33 -10.83 -10.86
N LYS A 77 -18.32 -11.66 -11.05
CA LYS A 77 -17.26 -11.39 -12.02
C LYS A 77 -17.84 -11.24 -13.41
N ALA A 78 -17.56 -10.13 -14.09
CA ALA A 78 -18.05 -9.87 -15.43
C ALA A 78 -17.36 -10.78 -16.44
N SER A 79 -18.17 -11.46 -17.26
CA SER A 79 -17.70 -12.30 -18.38
C SER A 79 -18.04 -11.69 -19.75
N ASP A 80 -18.95 -10.73 -19.78
CA ASP A 80 -19.52 -10.11 -20.98
C ASP A 80 -18.79 -8.82 -21.39
N LYS A 81 -17.98 -8.24 -20.52
CA LYS A 81 -17.22 -7.03 -20.78
C LYS A 81 -15.77 -7.23 -20.33
N SER A 82 -14.85 -6.91 -21.21
CA SER A 82 -13.41 -6.87 -20.92
C SER A 82 -12.89 -5.47 -21.18
N LEU A 83 -12.03 -5.01 -20.28
CA LEU A 83 -11.26 -3.79 -20.45
C LEU A 83 -9.80 -4.21 -20.66
N PRO A 84 -9.27 -4.12 -21.90
CA PRO A 84 -7.95 -4.67 -22.25
C PRO A 84 -6.82 -4.20 -21.36
N PHE A 85 -6.91 -2.97 -20.86
CA PHE A 85 -5.92 -2.39 -19.96
C PHE A 85 -5.96 -2.97 -18.53
N PHE A 86 -6.97 -3.77 -18.17
CA PHE A 86 -6.96 -4.50 -16.88
C PHE A 86 -6.06 -5.73 -16.93
N ASP A 87 -5.96 -6.38 -18.08
CA ASP A 87 -5.01 -7.48 -18.26
C ASP A 87 -3.59 -6.95 -18.45
N LYS A 88 -3.45 -5.87 -19.24
CA LYS A 88 -2.17 -5.22 -19.53
C LYS A 88 -2.35 -3.71 -19.66
N PRO A 89 -1.96 -2.93 -18.63
CA PRO A 89 -2.22 -1.49 -18.60
C PRO A 89 -1.51 -0.72 -19.71
N ASN A 90 -0.31 -1.17 -20.11
CA ASN A 90 0.49 -0.61 -21.19
C ASN A 90 1.50 -1.64 -21.72
N HIS A 91 2.28 -1.28 -22.75
CA HIS A 91 3.20 -2.21 -23.42
C HIS A 91 4.44 -2.59 -22.60
N PHE A 92 4.77 -1.86 -21.54
CA PHE A 92 6.01 -2.04 -20.75
C PHE A 92 5.77 -2.43 -19.28
N GLN A 93 4.53 -2.47 -18.79
CA GLN A 93 4.21 -2.83 -17.40
C GLN A 93 3.19 -3.97 -17.33
N THR A 94 3.32 -4.81 -16.31
CA THR A 94 2.24 -5.66 -15.82
C THR A 94 1.30 -4.85 -14.95
N MET A 95 0.07 -5.33 -14.69
CA MET A 95 -0.87 -4.66 -13.79
C MET A 95 -0.29 -4.50 -12.38
N GLN A 96 0.43 -5.49 -11.88
CA GLN A 96 1.13 -5.39 -10.60
C GLN A 96 2.11 -4.21 -10.57
N GLN A 97 2.99 -4.11 -11.57
CA GLN A 97 3.98 -3.00 -11.65
C GLN A 97 3.30 -1.64 -11.81
N PHE A 98 2.19 -1.60 -12.51
CA PHE A 98 1.39 -0.38 -12.67
C PHE A 98 0.79 0.07 -11.33
N LEU A 99 0.14 -0.82 -10.59
CA LEU A 99 -0.43 -0.52 -9.28
C LEU A 99 0.65 -0.19 -8.24
N GLU A 100 1.79 -0.90 -8.26
CA GLU A 100 2.94 -0.55 -7.41
C GLU A 100 3.40 0.88 -7.66
N TYR A 101 3.60 1.27 -8.93
CA TYR A 101 4.03 2.63 -9.26
C TYR A 101 2.95 3.69 -9.00
N TYR A 102 1.69 3.32 -9.18
CA TYR A 102 0.53 4.15 -8.82
C TYR A 102 0.56 4.53 -7.34
N ILE A 103 0.72 3.55 -6.47
CA ILE A 103 0.79 3.76 -5.02
C ILE A 103 2.07 4.49 -4.62
N ILE A 104 3.22 4.14 -5.18
CA ILE A 104 4.49 4.85 -4.92
C ILE A 104 4.34 6.35 -5.23
N SER A 105 3.73 6.71 -6.36
CA SER A 105 3.45 8.09 -6.72
C SER A 105 2.55 8.79 -5.69
N LYS A 106 1.48 8.11 -5.25
CA LYS A 106 0.55 8.62 -4.25
C LYS A 106 1.21 8.84 -2.90
N GLU A 107 1.97 7.86 -2.42
CA GLU A 107 2.64 7.94 -1.12
C GLU A 107 3.79 8.97 -1.12
N THR A 108 4.55 9.07 -2.21
CA THR A 108 5.71 9.97 -2.27
C THR A 108 5.36 11.42 -2.63
N ARG A 109 4.34 11.63 -3.45
CA ARG A 109 3.95 12.97 -3.96
C ARG A 109 2.55 13.42 -3.53
N GLY A 110 1.80 12.57 -2.84
CA GLY A 110 0.41 12.84 -2.45
C GLY A 110 -0.57 12.80 -3.62
N ASN A 111 -0.10 12.57 -4.83
CA ASN A 111 -0.91 12.58 -6.05
C ASN A 111 -0.46 11.48 -7.00
N THR A 112 -1.41 10.84 -7.65
CA THR A 112 -1.16 9.95 -8.78
C THR A 112 -2.00 10.41 -9.96
N TYR A 113 -1.36 10.55 -11.10
CA TYR A 113 -2.00 10.93 -12.35
C TYR A 113 -1.85 9.80 -13.36
N VAL A 114 -2.97 9.30 -13.86
CA VAL A 114 -2.98 8.27 -14.91
C VAL A 114 -3.53 8.85 -16.18
N LEU A 115 -2.74 8.85 -17.24
CA LEU A 115 -3.14 9.27 -18.57
C LEU A 115 -3.86 8.12 -19.27
N LYS A 116 -5.04 8.42 -19.82
CA LYS A 116 -5.78 7.51 -20.70
C LYS A 116 -5.31 7.71 -22.14
N LEU A 117 -4.60 6.74 -22.68
CA LEU A 117 -4.24 6.74 -24.10
C LEU A 117 -5.35 6.07 -24.89
N ARG A 118 -5.89 6.83 -25.86
CA ARG A 118 -7.00 6.37 -26.70
C ARG A 118 -6.51 5.88 -28.04
N SER A 119 -7.24 4.88 -28.56
CA SER A 119 -7.14 4.46 -29.94
C SER A 119 -7.61 5.56 -30.91
N PHE A 120 -7.38 5.32 -32.19
CA PHE A 120 -7.93 6.18 -33.23
C PHE A 120 -9.47 6.22 -33.26
N GLN A 121 -10.11 5.18 -32.70
CA GLN A 121 -11.57 5.07 -32.58
C GLN A 121 -12.12 5.78 -31.34
N GLY A 122 -11.25 6.24 -30.43
CA GLY A 122 -11.64 6.94 -29.21
C GLY A 122 -11.69 6.06 -27.97
N ASP A 123 -11.52 4.74 -28.10
CA ASP A 123 -11.50 3.81 -26.98
C ASP A 123 -10.18 3.91 -26.20
N VAL A 124 -10.24 3.72 -24.90
CA VAL A 124 -9.04 3.70 -24.05
C VAL A 124 -8.33 2.36 -24.25
N GLU A 125 -7.11 2.42 -24.77
CA GLU A 125 -6.27 1.24 -25.03
C GLU A 125 -5.24 1.03 -23.93
N GLN A 126 -4.66 2.11 -23.38
CA GLN A 126 -3.58 2.03 -22.43
C GLN A 126 -3.75 3.04 -21.30
N LEU A 127 -3.21 2.67 -20.16
CA LEU A 127 -3.11 3.54 -18.97
C LEU A 127 -1.64 3.73 -18.63
N ILE A 128 -1.23 4.99 -18.46
CA ILE A 128 0.14 5.34 -18.09
C ILE A 128 0.14 6.20 -16.83
N VAL A 129 0.80 5.75 -15.79
CA VAL A 129 1.05 6.56 -14.59
C VAL A 129 2.14 7.57 -14.94
N LEU A 130 1.77 8.85 -14.90
CA LEU A 130 2.67 9.98 -15.16
C LEU A 130 3.53 10.27 -13.94
N ASN A 131 4.72 10.85 -14.17
CA ASN A 131 5.49 11.43 -13.08
C ASN A 131 4.73 12.65 -12.50
N PRO A 132 4.32 12.64 -11.23
CA PRO A 132 3.56 13.74 -10.64
C PRO A 132 4.27 15.09 -10.67
N ASP A 133 5.60 15.11 -10.70
CA ASP A 133 6.39 16.35 -10.78
C ASP A 133 6.21 17.06 -12.13
N ASN A 134 5.80 16.33 -13.17
CA ASN A 134 5.57 16.84 -14.52
C ASN A 134 4.10 17.20 -14.79
N VAL A 135 3.21 17.04 -13.81
CA VAL A 135 1.77 17.31 -13.98
C VAL A 135 1.34 18.46 -13.09
N LYS A 136 0.66 19.45 -13.68
CA LYS A 136 0.11 20.61 -12.94
C LYS A 136 -1.38 20.73 -13.19
N PRO A 137 -2.23 20.63 -12.16
CA PRO A 137 -3.64 20.93 -12.29
C PRO A 137 -3.86 22.43 -12.54
N LEU A 138 -4.79 22.73 -13.41
CA LEU A 138 -5.19 24.08 -13.79
C LEU A 138 -6.71 24.19 -13.66
N VAL A 139 -7.18 25.35 -13.26
CA VAL A 139 -8.62 25.66 -13.21
C VAL A 139 -8.89 26.81 -14.17
N SER A 140 -9.92 26.68 -15.02
CA SER A 140 -10.40 27.76 -15.87
C SER A 140 -11.17 28.80 -15.07
N ASP A 141 -11.39 29.97 -15.66
CA ASP A 141 -12.21 31.03 -15.05
C ASP A 141 -13.68 30.60 -14.85
N GLU A 142 -14.12 29.57 -15.57
CA GLU A 142 -15.46 28.95 -15.45
C GLU A 142 -15.51 27.80 -14.43
N GLY A 143 -14.35 27.44 -13.83
CA GLY A 143 -14.25 26.37 -12.82
C GLY A 143 -13.92 24.97 -13.39
N ASP A 144 -13.74 24.82 -14.70
CA ASP A 144 -13.35 23.56 -15.32
C ASP A 144 -11.91 23.18 -14.98
N VAL A 145 -11.68 21.91 -14.74
CA VAL A 145 -10.34 21.38 -14.40
C VAL A 145 -9.62 20.86 -15.63
N PHE A 146 -8.37 21.25 -15.75
CA PHE A 146 -7.44 20.80 -16.78
C PHE A 146 -6.12 20.38 -16.15
N TYR A 147 -5.33 19.62 -16.88
CA TYR A 147 -3.99 19.20 -16.46
C TYR A 147 -2.96 19.59 -17.50
N ARG A 148 -1.94 20.32 -17.07
CA ARG A 148 -0.75 20.54 -17.90
C ARG A 148 0.22 19.41 -17.65
N ILE A 149 0.57 18.69 -18.70
CA ILE A 149 1.55 17.59 -18.66
C ILE A 149 2.81 18.09 -19.33
N GLY A 150 3.95 17.90 -18.67
CA GLY A 150 5.28 18.15 -19.24
C GLY A 150 5.68 17.10 -20.27
N ILE A 151 6.93 17.18 -20.71
CA ILE A 151 7.50 16.21 -21.65
C ILE A 151 7.62 14.83 -20.96
N ASP A 152 7.02 13.82 -21.56
CA ASP A 152 7.12 12.44 -21.12
C ASP A 152 7.17 11.50 -22.34
N LYS A 153 8.34 10.92 -22.59
CA LYS A 153 8.55 10.04 -23.76
C LYS A 153 7.79 8.72 -23.65
N LEU A 154 7.56 8.20 -22.44
CA LEU A 154 6.79 6.96 -22.23
C LEU A 154 5.31 7.19 -22.52
N ALA A 155 4.80 8.36 -22.20
CA ALA A 155 3.46 8.79 -22.54
C ALA A 155 3.34 9.33 -24.00
N ASN A 156 4.40 9.18 -24.80
CA ASN A 156 4.49 9.70 -26.17
C ASN A 156 4.27 11.22 -26.29
N GLN A 157 4.62 11.97 -25.21
CA GLN A 157 4.49 13.43 -25.16
C GLN A 157 5.85 14.08 -25.42
N GLN A 158 5.98 14.71 -26.57
CA GLN A 158 7.22 15.41 -26.98
C GLN A 158 7.21 16.88 -26.57
N GLU A 159 6.04 17.45 -26.29
CA GLU A 159 5.84 18.85 -25.91
C GLU A 159 4.87 18.91 -24.71
N SER A 160 4.92 20.04 -23.98
CA SER A 160 3.94 20.27 -22.92
C SER A 160 2.55 20.47 -23.50
N ILE A 161 1.59 19.69 -23.03
CA ILE A 161 0.19 19.74 -23.46
C ILE A 161 -0.74 20.03 -22.29
N ILE A 162 -1.93 20.54 -22.61
CA ILE A 162 -3.01 20.73 -21.63
C ILE A 162 -4.16 19.81 -22.03
N LEU A 163 -4.56 18.97 -21.11
CA LEU A 163 -5.65 18.01 -21.30
C LEU A 163 -6.80 18.30 -20.33
N PRO A 164 -8.04 17.99 -20.71
CA PRO A 164 -9.19 18.08 -19.81
C PRO A 164 -9.12 16.97 -18.74
N ALA A 165 -9.84 17.17 -17.65
CA ALA A 165 -9.91 16.20 -16.55
C ALA A 165 -10.41 14.82 -17.00
N SER A 166 -11.22 14.76 -18.08
CA SER A 166 -11.73 13.49 -18.64
C SER A 166 -10.64 12.54 -19.11
N GLU A 167 -9.45 13.04 -19.46
CA GLU A 167 -8.33 12.23 -19.98
C GLU A 167 -7.35 11.78 -18.87
N ILE A 168 -7.52 12.28 -17.66
CA ILE A 168 -6.62 12.00 -16.53
C ILE A 168 -7.42 11.40 -15.38
N ILE A 169 -6.98 10.26 -14.87
CA ILE A 169 -7.42 9.74 -13.58
C ILE A 169 -6.51 10.36 -12.53
N HIS A 170 -7.08 11.12 -11.61
CA HIS A 170 -6.33 11.79 -10.58
C HIS A 170 -6.75 11.31 -9.20
N ASP A 171 -5.94 10.48 -8.58
CA ASP A 171 -6.09 10.04 -7.19
C ASP A 171 -5.19 10.89 -6.28
N ARG A 172 -5.74 11.27 -5.12
CA ARG A 172 -5.15 12.26 -4.20
C ARG A 172 -5.13 11.74 -2.78
N TRP A 173 -4.07 12.07 -2.07
CA TRP A 173 -3.90 11.72 -0.67
C TRP A 173 -3.99 12.97 0.21
N ASN A 174 -4.78 12.96 1.28
CA ASN A 174 -4.86 14.05 2.26
C ASN A 174 -4.94 15.47 1.66
N CYS A 175 -6.03 15.80 1.00
CA CYS A 175 -6.27 17.13 0.42
C CYS A 175 -6.56 18.20 1.49
N LEU A 176 -5.57 18.57 2.31
CA LEU A 176 -5.75 19.46 3.47
C LEU A 176 -5.92 20.93 3.07
N TYR A 177 -5.31 21.37 1.97
CA TYR A 177 -5.28 22.79 1.60
C TYR A 177 -6.07 23.11 0.33
N HIS A 178 -6.11 22.19 -0.60
CA HIS A 178 -6.84 22.38 -1.86
C HIS A 178 -7.38 21.03 -2.37
N PRO A 179 -8.63 20.96 -2.84
CA PRO A 179 -9.26 19.69 -3.25
C PRO A 179 -8.57 19.00 -4.44
N LEU A 180 -7.79 19.73 -5.24
CA LEU A 180 -7.04 19.19 -6.37
C LEU A 180 -5.56 18.91 -6.08
N VAL A 181 -5.12 19.04 -4.83
CA VAL A 181 -3.72 18.83 -4.46
C VAL A 181 -3.63 17.97 -3.22
N GLY A 182 -3.19 16.75 -3.39
CA GLY A 182 -2.89 15.84 -2.30
C GLY A 182 -1.54 16.12 -1.65
N ILE A 183 -1.43 15.78 -0.38
CA ILE A 183 -0.21 15.94 0.41
C ILE A 183 0.33 14.57 0.79
N SER A 184 1.60 14.35 0.46
CA SER A 184 2.30 13.11 0.81
C SER A 184 2.44 12.93 2.32
N PRO A 185 2.31 11.71 2.85
CA PRO A 185 2.68 11.36 4.20
C PRO A 185 4.14 11.73 4.57
N LEU A 186 5.03 11.78 3.58
CA LEU A 186 6.44 12.20 3.76
C LEU A 186 6.57 13.57 4.41
N VAL A 187 5.61 14.47 4.15
CA VAL A 187 5.63 15.82 4.75
C VAL A 187 5.50 15.75 6.27
N ALA A 188 4.66 14.84 6.77
CA ALA A 188 4.43 14.70 8.22
C ALA A 188 5.61 14.04 8.95
N CYS A 189 6.26 13.05 8.31
CA CYS A 189 7.41 12.36 8.91
C CYS A 189 8.77 12.96 8.53
N GLY A 190 8.82 14.07 7.80
CA GLY A 190 10.05 14.66 7.27
C GLY A 190 11.10 14.94 8.33
N LEU A 191 10.72 15.54 9.47
CA LEU A 191 11.65 15.82 10.57
C LEU A 191 12.19 14.54 11.22
N SER A 192 11.32 13.53 11.43
CA SER A 192 11.71 12.25 12.03
C SER A 192 12.60 11.44 11.09
N SER A 193 12.31 11.43 9.79
CA SER A 193 13.17 10.78 8.80
C SER A 193 14.55 11.44 8.72
N ALA A 194 14.61 12.79 8.76
CA ALA A 194 15.85 13.53 8.81
C ALA A 194 16.70 13.20 10.04
N GLN A 195 16.05 13.16 11.20
CA GLN A 195 16.72 12.76 12.44
C GLN A 195 17.26 11.33 12.32
N GLY A 196 16.48 10.40 11.80
CA GLY A 196 16.91 9.03 11.56
C GLY A 196 18.12 8.93 10.64
N VAL A 197 18.09 9.63 9.50
CA VAL A 197 19.21 9.69 8.55
C VAL A 197 20.45 10.35 9.20
N ALA A 198 20.27 11.42 9.97
CA ALA A 198 21.37 12.08 10.67
C ALA A 198 22.06 11.15 11.68
N ILE A 199 21.27 10.38 12.45
CA ILE A 199 21.80 9.38 13.38
C ILE A 199 22.57 8.28 12.64
N GLN A 200 22.03 7.78 11.52
CA GLN A 200 22.72 6.79 10.68
C GLN A 200 24.04 7.33 10.11
N LYS A 201 24.01 8.55 9.55
CA LYS A 201 25.22 9.22 9.03
C LYS A 201 26.25 9.44 10.13
N TYR A 202 25.81 9.81 11.33
CA TYR A 202 26.69 9.97 12.48
C TYR A 202 27.31 8.61 12.87
N GLY A 203 26.49 7.57 13.01
CA GLY A 203 26.96 6.22 13.32
C GLY A 203 27.97 5.71 12.29
N ALA A 204 27.67 5.87 11.00
CA ALA A 204 28.59 5.48 9.93
C ALA A 204 29.92 6.23 9.99
N LYS A 205 29.92 7.55 10.24
CA LYS A 205 31.14 8.33 10.45
C LYS A 205 31.89 7.88 11.70
N PHE A 206 31.16 7.57 12.76
CA PHE A 206 31.75 7.09 14.00
C PHE A 206 32.53 5.78 13.79
N PHE A 207 31.94 4.84 13.07
CA PHE A 207 32.59 3.55 12.77
C PHE A 207 33.71 3.69 11.73
N ASN A 208 33.55 4.51 10.69
CA ASN A 208 34.56 4.71 9.65
C ASN A 208 35.79 5.47 10.15
N ASN A 209 35.63 6.42 11.07
CA ASN A 209 36.74 7.22 11.62
C ASN A 209 37.30 6.62 12.90
N ASN A 210 37.12 5.31 13.16
CA ASN A 210 37.46 4.64 14.42
C ASN A 210 36.89 5.31 15.67
N GLY A 211 35.73 5.93 15.52
CA GLY A 211 34.98 6.47 16.61
C GLY A 211 35.66 7.69 17.27
N ARG A 212 35.28 7.97 18.47
CA ARG A 212 36.03 8.84 19.40
C ARG A 212 37.42 8.26 19.58
N PRO A 213 38.43 9.10 19.92
CA PRO A 213 39.67 8.52 20.36
C PRO A 213 39.30 7.51 21.46
N SER A 214 39.66 6.25 21.23
CA SER A 214 39.39 5.14 22.15
C SER A 214 39.89 5.44 23.57
N GLY A 215 40.67 6.49 23.67
CA GLY A 215 41.18 7.06 24.91
C GLY A 215 42.05 8.30 24.66
N ILE A 216 42.46 8.92 25.73
CA ILE A 216 43.37 10.05 25.74
C ILE A 216 44.74 9.54 26.18
N LEU A 217 45.76 9.80 25.39
CA LEU A 217 47.14 9.60 25.79
C LEU A 217 47.60 10.84 26.57
N THR A 218 47.87 10.69 27.86
CA THR A 218 48.40 11.78 28.71
C THR A 218 49.85 11.53 29.00
N MET A 219 50.68 12.58 28.87
CA MET A 219 52.10 12.55 29.17
C MET A 219 52.42 13.70 30.15
N PRO A 220 53.35 13.50 31.11
CA PRO A 220 53.77 14.57 31.98
C PRO A 220 54.67 15.58 31.23
N GLY A 221 54.39 16.86 31.36
CA GLY A 221 55.20 17.94 30.78
C GLY A 221 54.58 18.62 29.56
N LYS A 222 55.27 19.64 29.03
CA LYS A 222 54.87 20.32 27.78
C LYS A 222 55.37 19.52 26.59
N ILE A 223 54.46 19.12 25.73
CA ILE A 223 54.77 18.42 24.47
C ILE A 223 54.84 19.46 23.34
N LEU A 224 55.86 19.42 22.52
CA LEU A 224 55.94 20.19 21.28
C LEU A 224 54.96 19.65 20.28
N GLU A 225 54.37 20.48 19.44
CA GLU A 225 53.34 20.12 18.47
C GLU A 225 53.82 19.04 17.49
N GLU A 226 55.11 19.09 17.10
CA GLU A 226 55.74 18.07 16.23
C GLU A 226 55.80 16.68 16.87
N ASP A 227 56.10 16.63 18.19
CA ASP A 227 56.22 15.35 18.91
C ASP A 227 54.82 14.79 19.21
N ALA A 228 53.81 15.62 19.47
CA ALA A 228 52.42 15.23 19.61
C ALA A 228 51.90 14.59 18.29
N LYS A 229 52.28 15.17 17.16
CA LYS A 229 51.93 14.65 15.86
C LYS A 229 52.59 13.31 15.60
N LYS A 230 53.88 13.14 15.84
CA LYS A 230 54.58 11.86 15.69
C LYS A 230 53.98 10.76 16.56
N ILE A 231 53.61 11.06 17.79
CA ILE A 231 52.99 10.11 18.71
C ILE A 231 51.59 9.71 18.22
N LYS A 232 50.80 10.68 17.73
CA LYS A 232 49.52 10.41 17.12
C LYS A 232 49.64 9.53 15.89
N ASP A 233 50.54 9.85 14.95
CA ASP A 233 50.73 9.11 13.71
C ASP A 233 51.23 7.69 14.01
N ALA A 234 52.14 7.51 14.97
CA ALA A 234 52.61 6.20 15.43
C ALA A 234 51.48 5.40 16.11
N TRP A 235 50.58 6.05 16.87
CA TRP A 235 49.43 5.40 17.48
C TRP A 235 48.43 4.93 16.42
N GLU A 236 48.08 5.81 15.49
CA GLU A 236 47.13 5.50 14.40
C GLU A 236 47.65 4.39 13.52
N SER A 237 48.94 4.38 13.18
CA SER A 237 49.53 3.33 12.33
C SER A 237 49.60 1.94 13.00
N ASN A 238 49.81 1.91 14.32
CA ASN A 238 50.04 0.65 15.04
C ASN A 238 48.78 0.07 15.68
N TYR A 239 47.76 0.88 15.96
CA TYR A 239 46.59 0.46 16.73
C TYR A 239 45.26 0.85 16.12
N SER A 240 45.23 1.35 14.87
CA SER A 240 44.02 1.67 14.14
C SER A 240 43.81 0.72 12.93
N GLY A 241 42.63 0.73 12.34
CA GLY A 241 42.31 -0.08 11.15
C GLY A 241 42.39 -1.58 11.43
N GLU A 242 43.15 -2.31 10.64
CA GLU A 242 43.33 -3.77 10.78
C GLU A 242 44.08 -4.19 12.05
N ASN A 243 44.68 -3.24 12.76
CA ASN A 243 45.45 -3.48 13.98
C ASN A 243 44.65 -3.29 15.26
N ILE A 244 43.35 -3.12 15.16
CA ILE A 244 42.45 -2.99 16.34
C ILE A 244 42.53 -4.25 17.20
N GLY A 245 42.72 -4.09 18.51
CA GLY A 245 42.79 -5.18 19.47
C GLY A 245 44.23 -5.70 19.76
N LYS A 246 45.24 -5.17 19.13
CA LYS A 246 46.63 -5.47 19.51
C LYS A 246 47.01 -4.83 20.82
N THR A 247 47.82 -5.53 21.60
CA THR A 247 48.32 -5.01 22.89
C THR A 247 49.24 -3.80 22.68
N ALA A 248 48.87 -2.65 23.25
CA ALA A 248 49.70 -1.43 23.21
C ALA A 248 50.80 -1.52 24.23
N VAL A 249 52.03 -1.33 23.81
CA VAL A 249 53.21 -1.15 24.70
C VAL A 249 53.64 0.30 24.64
N LEU A 250 53.51 0.99 25.76
CA LEU A 250 53.84 2.42 25.90
C LEU A 250 55.13 2.54 26.72
N GLY A 251 56.05 3.35 26.23
CA GLY A 251 57.26 3.71 26.95
C GLY A 251 57.09 5.07 27.67
N GLY A 252 57.75 5.26 28.82
CA GLY A 252 57.67 6.50 29.62
C GLY A 252 56.36 6.57 30.46
N ASP A 253 56.14 7.67 31.15
CA ASP A 253 54.94 7.88 31.97
C ASP A 253 53.68 8.23 31.15
N VAL A 254 53.52 7.57 30.00
CA VAL A 254 52.30 7.72 29.16
C VAL A 254 51.16 6.95 29.76
N LYS A 255 50.07 7.62 30.08
CA LYS A 255 48.84 6.97 30.56
C LYS A 255 47.77 7.00 29.46
N TYR A 256 47.22 5.84 29.17
CA TYR A 256 46.04 5.72 28.35
C TYR A 256 44.78 5.72 29.21
N ILE A 257 43.94 6.71 29.00
CA ILE A 257 42.67 6.83 29.67
C ILE A 257 41.60 6.42 28.67
N ALA A 258 41.02 5.22 28.81
CA ALA A 258 39.91 4.77 27.99
C ALA A 258 38.69 5.68 28.21
N MET A 259 38.12 6.20 27.15
CA MET A 259 36.86 6.92 27.22
C MET A 259 35.71 5.90 27.17
N ALA A 260 35.04 5.75 28.32
CA ALA A 260 33.84 4.90 28.38
C ALA A 260 32.76 5.44 27.40
N MET A 261 31.99 4.52 26.78
CA MET A 261 30.82 4.91 26.00
C MET A 261 29.85 5.69 26.91
N PRO A 262 29.53 6.95 26.61
CA PRO A 262 28.57 7.69 27.41
C PRO A 262 27.16 7.11 27.23
N ALA A 263 26.32 7.25 28.25
CA ALA A 263 24.89 6.93 28.21
C ALA A 263 24.13 7.56 27.01
N ALA A 264 24.69 8.63 26.43
CA ALA A 264 24.17 9.28 25.22
C ALA A 264 24.09 8.35 23.98
N ASP A 265 24.98 7.36 23.86
CA ASP A 265 24.97 6.47 22.68
C ASP A 265 23.84 5.45 22.77
N ALA A 266 23.46 5.01 23.96
CA ALA A 266 22.27 4.18 24.17
C ALA A 266 20.98 4.95 23.83
N GLN A 267 20.90 6.22 24.21
CA GLN A 267 19.76 7.10 23.88
C GLN A 267 19.65 7.35 22.38
N MET A 268 20.73 7.39 21.63
CA MET A 268 20.68 7.53 20.17
C MET A 268 20.02 6.33 19.48
N ILE A 269 20.23 5.12 19.98
CA ILE A 269 19.58 3.90 19.46
C ILE A 269 18.07 3.99 19.71
N GLU A 270 17.65 4.41 20.88
CA GLU A 270 16.23 4.60 21.22
C GLU A 270 15.59 5.70 20.37
N GLN A 271 16.28 6.83 20.16
CA GLN A 271 15.82 7.91 19.29
C GLN A 271 15.70 7.45 17.83
N HIS A 272 16.64 6.66 17.34
CA HIS A 272 16.57 6.11 16.00
C HIS A 272 15.36 5.17 15.83
N LYS A 273 15.12 4.31 16.80
CA LYS A 273 13.95 3.43 16.84
C LYS A 273 12.65 4.22 16.90
N TRP A 274 12.58 5.22 17.78
CA TRP A 274 11.43 6.11 17.89
C TRP A 274 11.16 6.86 16.57
N ALA A 275 12.18 7.39 15.91
CA ALA A 275 12.05 8.05 14.61
C ALA A 275 11.45 7.11 13.55
N ALA A 276 11.85 5.83 13.57
CA ALA A 276 11.32 4.82 12.67
C ALA A 276 9.84 4.49 13.01
N GLU A 277 9.47 4.37 14.27
CA GLU A 277 8.09 4.15 14.71
C GLU A 277 7.17 5.33 14.35
N VAL A 278 7.65 6.57 14.46
CA VAL A 278 6.91 7.77 14.00
C VAL A 278 6.63 7.69 12.50
N CYS A 279 7.62 7.32 11.69
CA CYS A 279 7.39 7.14 10.26
C CYS A 279 6.33 6.06 10.00
N CYS A 280 6.41 4.92 10.68
CA CYS A 280 5.39 3.86 10.56
C CYS A 280 3.99 4.36 10.90
N SER A 281 3.85 5.18 11.95
CA SER A 281 2.55 5.72 12.37
C SER A 281 1.95 6.68 11.34
N VAL A 282 2.78 7.47 10.65
CA VAL A 282 2.33 8.41 9.61
C VAL A 282 1.81 7.67 8.37
N PHE A 283 2.41 6.54 8.02
CA PHE A 283 1.95 5.67 6.95
C PHE A 283 0.86 4.67 7.39
N ASN A 284 0.42 4.70 8.65
CA ASN A 284 -0.50 3.73 9.25
C ASN A 284 -0.04 2.27 9.13
N VAL A 285 1.27 2.05 8.98
CA VAL A 285 1.86 0.71 8.91
C VAL A 285 2.24 0.26 10.31
N PRO A 286 1.75 -0.88 10.79
CA PRO A 286 2.18 -1.41 12.08
C PRO A 286 3.69 -1.68 12.08
N PRO A 287 4.46 -1.21 13.09
CA PRO A 287 5.92 -1.32 13.10
C PRO A 287 6.44 -2.76 12.95
N TRP A 288 5.75 -3.73 13.52
CA TRP A 288 6.11 -5.15 13.38
C TRP A 288 6.09 -5.64 11.93
N LYS A 289 5.24 -5.07 11.07
CA LYS A 289 5.09 -5.45 9.66
C LYS A 289 6.33 -5.13 8.82
N VAL A 290 7.04 -4.10 9.19
CA VAL A 290 8.31 -3.68 8.55
C VAL A 290 9.55 -4.07 9.37
N GLY A 291 9.39 -4.95 10.36
CA GLY A 291 10.49 -5.45 11.18
C GLY A 291 10.99 -4.47 12.24
N ILE A 292 10.21 -3.45 12.58
CA ILE A 292 10.51 -2.46 13.62
C ILE A 292 9.68 -2.81 14.85
N GLY A 293 10.36 -2.95 16.02
CA GLY A 293 9.68 -3.32 17.26
C GLY A 293 9.43 -4.83 17.41
N SER A 294 8.70 -5.21 18.45
CA SER A 294 8.37 -6.60 18.76
C SER A 294 7.01 -6.97 18.20
N ILE A 295 6.89 -8.22 17.77
CA ILE A 295 5.60 -8.79 17.39
C ILE A 295 4.73 -8.90 18.66
N PRO A 296 3.47 -8.41 18.64
CA PRO A 296 2.56 -8.52 19.78
C PRO A 296 2.38 -9.99 20.20
N GLN A 297 2.67 -10.31 21.46
CA GLN A 297 2.53 -11.66 21.97
C GLN A 297 1.05 -12.00 22.19
N GLY A 298 0.67 -13.25 21.87
CA GLY A 298 -0.68 -13.76 22.11
C GLY A 298 -1.73 -13.38 21.06
N GLN A 299 -1.38 -12.62 20.04
CA GLN A 299 -2.27 -12.34 18.91
C GLN A 299 -2.06 -13.36 17.77
N LYS A 300 -3.15 -13.74 17.12
CA LYS A 300 -3.06 -14.55 15.90
C LYS A 300 -2.57 -13.71 14.73
N VAL A 301 -1.79 -14.31 13.86
CA VAL A 301 -1.27 -13.65 12.65
C VAL A 301 -2.41 -13.09 11.80
N GLU A 302 -3.52 -13.82 11.66
CA GLU A 302 -4.71 -13.41 10.93
C GLU A 302 -5.35 -12.12 11.48
N ASP A 303 -5.40 -11.98 12.81
CA ASP A 303 -5.94 -10.77 13.45
C ASP A 303 -5.01 -9.57 13.21
N MET A 304 -3.71 -9.79 13.23
CA MET A 304 -2.71 -8.75 12.93
C MET A 304 -2.77 -8.31 11.47
N GLU A 305 -2.88 -9.24 10.53
CA GLU A 305 -3.03 -8.92 9.11
C GLU A 305 -4.35 -8.16 8.84
N ARG A 306 -5.42 -8.51 9.53
CA ARG A 306 -6.69 -7.80 9.45
C ARG A 306 -6.60 -6.37 9.99
N ILE A 307 -5.85 -6.15 11.07
CA ILE A 307 -5.58 -4.80 11.60
C ILE A 307 -4.83 -3.98 10.54
N TYR A 308 -3.78 -4.54 9.96
CA TYR A 308 -3.02 -3.88 8.90
C TYR A 308 -3.88 -3.54 7.68
N LEU A 309 -4.70 -4.50 7.21
CA LEU A 309 -5.63 -4.27 6.10
C LEU A 309 -6.57 -3.10 6.40
N ASN A 310 -7.26 -3.15 7.54
CA ASN A 310 -8.29 -2.16 7.88
C ASN A 310 -7.71 -0.77 8.16
N SER A 311 -6.52 -0.69 8.79
CA SER A 311 -5.93 0.59 9.17
C SER A 311 -5.12 1.26 8.06
N CYS A 312 -4.50 0.47 7.18
CA CYS A 312 -3.54 0.96 6.21
C CYS A 312 -4.01 0.81 4.76
N LEU A 313 -4.47 -0.39 4.36
CA LEU A 313 -4.69 -0.71 2.95
C LEU A 313 -6.10 -0.42 2.45
N GLN A 314 -7.13 -0.51 3.29
CA GLN A 314 -8.53 -0.39 2.87
C GLN A 314 -8.80 0.94 2.18
N SER A 315 -8.40 2.06 2.78
CA SER A 315 -8.66 3.39 2.23
C SER A 315 -8.01 3.63 0.85
N PRO A 316 -6.71 3.33 0.62
CA PRO A 316 -6.14 3.46 -0.73
C PRO A 316 -6.73 2.48 -1.74
N ILE A 317 -7.15 1.27 -1.34
CA ILE A 317 -7.81 0.31 -2.22
C ILE A 317 -9.16 0.86 -2.69
N GLU A 318 -10.03 1.28 -1.77
CA GLU A 318 -11.32 1.88 -2.11
C GLU A 318 -11.17 3.15 -2.96
N ALA A 319 -10.10 3.93 -2.74
CA ALA A 319 -9.80 5.11 -3.55
C ALA A 319 -9.48 4.73 -5.00
N ILE A 320 -8.67 3.69 -5.23
CA ILE A 320 -8.37 3.18 -6.56
C ILE A 320 -9.66 2.72 -7.25
N GLU A 321 -10.45 1.86 -6.59
CA GLU A 321 -11.70 1.33 -7.13
C GLU A 321 -12.63 2.46 -7.56
N ASN A 322 -12.87 3.44 -6.68
CA ASN A 322 -13.73 4.58 -6.97
C ASN A 322 -13.17 5.48 -8.10
N CYS A 323 -11.87 5.73 -8.14
CA CYS A 323 -11.25 6.51 -9.20
C CYS A 323 -11.41 5.85 -10.58
N PHE A 324 -11.27 4.52 -10.64
CA PHE A 324 -11.47 3.77 -11.87
C PHE A 324 -12.95 3.70 -12.26
N ASP A 325 -13.84 3.46 -11.31
CA ASP A 325 -15.29 3.45 -11.55
C ASP A 325 -15.77 4.76 -12.15
N GLU A 326 -15.33 5.90 -11.58
CA GLU A 326 -15.67 7.23 -12.08
C GLU A 326 -15.03 7.50 -13.45
N ALA A 327 -13.75 7.16 -13.62
CA ALA A 327 -13.01 7.44 -14.86
C ALA A 327 -13.59 6.74 -16.10
N PHE A 328 -14.26 5.61 -15.93
CA PHE A 328 -14.84 4.82 -17.01
C PHE A 328 -16.37 4.76 -16.95
N ASP A 329 -16.99 5.53 -16.06
CA ASP A 329 -18.45 5.57 -15.82
C ASP A 329 -19.05 4.17 -15.66
N LEU A 330 -18.39 3.32 -14.88
CA LEU A 330 -18.76 1.91 -14.77
C LEU A 330 -20.06 1.71 -13.99
N LYS A 331 -20.25 2.46 -12.91
CA LYS A 331 -21.42 2.31 -12.01
C LYS A 331 -22.74 2.60 -12.73
N SER A 332 -22.76 3.57 -13.66
CA SER A 332 -23.95 3.87 -14.48
C SER A 332 -24.30 2.72 -15.41
N GLN A 333 -23.30 1.95 -15.83
CA GLN A 333 -23.42 0.80 -16.70
C GLN A 333 -23.71 -0.52 -15.94
N GLY A 334 -23.79 -0.48 -14.60
CA GLY A 334 -24.00 -1.64 -13.74
C GLY A 334 -22.74 -2.50 -13.53
N TYR A 335 -21.56 -1.91 -13.69
CA TYR A 335 -20.26 -2.53 -13.41
C TYR A 335 -19.54 -1.82 -12.28
N GLU A 336 -18.57 -2.49 -11.67
CA GLU A 336 -17.62 -1.91 -10.72
C GLU A 336 -16.24 -2.56 -10.87
N VAL A 337 -15.21 -1.80 -10.49
CA VAL A 337 -13.86 -2.31 -10.31
C VAL A 337 -13.72 -2.84 -8.90
N PHE A 338 -13.08 -3.99 -8.77
CA PHE A 338 -12.83 -4.60 -7.48
C PHE A 338 -11.42 -5.16 -7.39
N LEU A 339 -10.72 -4.85 -6.30
CA LEU A 339 -9.44 -5.42 -5.94
C LEU A 339 -9.66 -6.59 -4.96
N ASP A 340 -9.37 -7.81 -5.42
CA ASP A 340 -9.62 -9.00 -4.62
C ASP A 340 -8.66 -9.14 -3.45
N LEU A 341 -9.18 -8.93 -2.24
CA LEU A 341 -8.44 -8.99 -0.98
C LEU A 341 -8.14 -10.42 -0.50
N SER A 342 -8.70 -11.44 -1.15
CA SER A 342 -8.53 -12.84 -0.74
C SER A 342 -7.05 -13.28 -0.77
N THR A 343 -6.25 -12.65 -1.61
CA THR A 343 -4.80 -12.90 -1.70
C THR A 343 -4.01 -12.37 -0.51
N LEU A 344 -4.49 -11.31 0.17
CA LEU A 344 -3.88 -10.75 1.38
C LEU A 344 -4.29 -11.53 2.64
N LEU A 345 -5.55 -11.93 2.70
CA LEU A 345 -6.15 -12.63 3.82
C LEU A 345 -6.05 -14.16 3.64
N ARG A 346 -4.89 -14.64 3.18
CA ARG A 346 -4.70 -16.09 3.07
C ARG A 346 -4.85 -16.73 4.46
N MET A 347 -6.03 -17.28 4.69
CA MET A 347 -6.26 -18.19 5.81
C MET A 347 -5.28 -19.35 5.68
N ASP A 348 -4.83 -19.90 6.80
CA ASP A 348 -4.14 -21.19 6.74
C ASP A 348 -5.05 -22.23 6.06
N SER A 349 -4.46 -23.25 5.48
CA SER A 349 -5.21 -24.24 4.69
C SER A 349 -6.31 -24.94 5.51
N ILE A 350 -6.15 -25.04 6.80
CA ILE A 350 -7.13 -25.67 7.72
C ILE A 350 -8.30 -24.71 7.96
N SER A 351 -8.01 -23.47 8.28
CA SER A 351 -9.04 -22.42 8.46
C SER A 351 -9.84 -22.21 7.20
N GLN A 352 -9.18 -22.18 6.04
CA GLN A 352 -9.84 -22.05 4.74
C GLN A 352 -10.76 -23.26 4.46
N MET A 353 -10.26 -24.47 4.68
CA MET A 353 -11.06 -25.69 4.52
C MET A 353 -12.30 -25.68 5.44
N ASN A 354 -12.14 -25.28 6.69
CA ASN A 354 -13.23 -25.20 7.65
C ASN A 354 -14.27 -24.14 7.24
N PHE A 355 -13.82 -22.97 6.77
CA PHE A 355 -14.71 -21.89 6.30
C PHE A 355 -15.57 -22.36 5.14
N TYR A 356 -14.97 -22.91 4.08
CA TYR A 356 -15.71 -23.39 2.92
C TYR A 356 -16.56 -24.63 3.24
N SER A 357 -16.07 -25.54 4.07
CA SER A 357 -16.86 -26.70 4.54
C SER A 357 -18.13 -26.26 5.28
N LEU A 358 -18.00 -25.29 6.18
CA LEU A 358 -19.15 -24.74 6.91
C LEU A 358 -20.11 -24.03 5.96
N GLY A 359 -19.60 -23.26 4.99
CA GLY A 359 -20.43 -22.58 3.99
C GLY A 359 -21.22 -23.55 3.11
N VAL A 360 -20.61 -24.63 2.65
CA VAL A 360 -21.29 -25.71 1.92
C VAL A 360 -22.33 -26.39 2.79
N GLN A 361 -21.99 -26.73 4.04
CA GLN A 361 -22.95 -27.37 4.98
C GLN A 361 -24.17 -26.48 5.30
N ARG A 362 -23.97 -25.15 5.28
CA ARG A 362 -25.06 -24.17 5.51
C ARG A 362 -25.84 -23.79 4.23
N GLY A 363 -25.45 -24.34 3.09
CA GLY A 363 -26.09 -24.03 1.80
C GLY A 363 -25.77 -22.62 1.28
N ILE A 364 -24.69 -21.99 1.76
CA ILE A 364 -24.22 -20.68 1.29
C ILE A 364 -23.41 -20.85 0.02
N PHE A 365 -22.54 -21.86 -0.04
CA PHE A 365 -21.70 -22.18 -1.20
C PHE A 365 -22.14 -23.48 -1.84
N ALA A 366 -22.09 -23.52 -3.18
CA ALA A 366 -22.16 -24.77 -3.91
C ALA A 366 -20.83 -25.56 -3.75
N PRO A 367 -20.85 -26.90 -3.75
CA PRO A 367 -19.64 -27.71 -3.67
C PRO A 367 -18.58 -27.36 -4.72
N ASN A 368 -18.97 -27.04 -5.95
CA ASN A 368 -18.04 -26.67 -7.01
C ASN A 368 -17.38 -25.31 -6.79
N GLU A 369 -18.07 -24.36 -6.17
CA GLU A 369 -17.46 -23.07 -5.77
C GLU A 369 -16.35 -23.29 -4.73
N ALA A 370 -16.60 -24.10 -3.71
CA ALA A 370 -15.57 -24.46 -2.73
C ALA A 370 -14.41 -25.22 -3.38
N ARG A 371 -14.69 -26.16 -4.32
CA ARG A 371 -13.66 -26.91 -5.04
C ARG A 371 -12.78 -26.00 -5.91
N ALA A 372 -13.36 -24.99 -6.55
CA ALA A 372 -12.64 -24.03 -7.39
C ALA A 372 -11.59 -23.25 -6.60
N VAL A 373 -11.90 -22.85 -5.36
CA VAL A 373 -10.94 -22.14 -4.48
C VAL A 373 -9.72 -22.99 -4.16
N PHE A 374 -9.89 -24.32 -4.02
CA PHE A 374 -8.80 -25.28 -3.81
C PHE A 374 -8.18 -25.82 -5.11
N ASN A 375 -8.54 -25.21 -6.26
CA ASN A 375 -8.06 -25.62 -7.59
C ASN A 375 -8.40 -27.09 -7.94
N TYR A 376 -9.54 -27.60 -7.47
CA TYR A 376 -10.06 -28.92 -7.87
C TYR A 376 -11.07 -28.79 -9.00
N LYS A 377 -11.07 -29.79 -9.90
CA LYS A 377 -12.02 -29.85 -11.02
C LYS A 377 -13.46 -29.92 -10.50
N PRO A 378 -14.42 -29.26 -11.18
CA PRO A 378 -15.83 -29.37 -10.84
C PRO A 378 -16.31 -30.81 -10.99
N VAL A 379 -17.34 -31.18 -10.22
CA VAL A 379 -18.01 -32.49 -10.27
C VAL A 379 -19.46 -32.31 -10.69
N THR A 380 -20.00 -33.28 -11.36
CA THR A 380 -21.41 -33.29 -11.78
C THR A 380 -22.34 -33.22 -10.59
N GLY A 381 -23.31 -32.30 -10.58
CA GLY A 381 -24.22 -32.05 -9.48
C GLY A 381 -23.67 -31.13 -8.39
N GLY A 382 -22.40 -30.65 -8.51
CA GLY A 382 -21.79 -29.79 -7.51
C GLY A 382 -22.12 -28.30 -7.63
N ASP A 383 -22.93 -27.88 -8.61
CA ASP A 383 -23.26 -26.46 -8.85
C ASP A 383 -24.49 -25.98 -8.06
N THR A 384 -25.16 -26.89 -7.37
CA THR A 384 -26.33 -26.58 -6.56
C THR A 384 -25.94 -26.59 -5.08
N PRO A 385 -26.29 -25.56 -4.30
CA PRO A 385 -26.08 -25.57 -2.85
C PRO A 385 -26.93 -26.68 -2.21
N TYR A 386 -26.34 -27.37 -1.24
CA TYR A 386 -27.01 -28.43 -0.47
C TYR A 386 -27.20 -27.99 0.96
N MET A 387 -28.35 -28.37 1.52
CA MET A 387 -28.63 -28.18 2.94
C MET A 387 -29.06 -29.50 3.55
N GLN A 388 -28.64 -29.74 4.79
CA GLN A 388 -29.10 -30.95 5.50
C GLN A 388 -30.61 -30.91 5.68
N GLN A 389 -31.29 -32.02 5.40
CA GLN A 389 -32.73 -32.15 5.49
C GLN A 389 -33.31 -31.84 6.90
N GLN A 390 -32.44 -31.83 7.91
CA GLN A 390 -32.79 -31.50 9.31
C GLN A 390 -32.99 -29.98 9.55
N ASN A 391 -32.60 -29.11 8.62
CA ASN A 391 -32.83 -27.68 8.72
C ASN A 391 -34.22 -27.29 8.20
N TYR A 392 -35.15 -27.16 9.12
CA TYR A 392 -36.52 -26.67 8.81
C TYR A 392 -36.64 -25.19 9.14
N SER A 393 -37.48 -24.46 8.40
CA SER A 393 -37.85 -23.10 8.76
C SER A 393 -38.59 -23.10 10.12
N LEU A 394 -38.47 -22.01 10.88
CA LEU A 394 -39.21 -21.88 12.14
C LEU A 394 -40.71 -22.05 11.96
N GLU A 395 -41.27 -21.61 10.83
CA GLU A 395 -42.67 -21.81 10.47
C GLU A 395 -42.99 -23.28 10.23
N ALA A 396 -42.13 -24.01 9.54
CA ALA A 396 -42.30 -25.45 9.30
C ALA A 396 -42.19 -26.25 10.60
N ILE A 397 -41.28 -25.87 11.48
CA ILE A 397 -41.13 -26.46 12.84
C ILE A 397 -42.40 -26.19 13.67
N SER A 398 -42.87 -24.95 13.69
CA SER A 398 -44.09 -24.58 14.41
C SER A 398 -45.33 -25.34 13.91
N LYS A 399 -45.48 -25.47 12.58
CA LYS A 399 -46.57 -26.30 11.97
C LYS A 399 -46.44 -27.77 12.26
N ARG A 400 -45.21 -28.27 12.35
CA ARG A 400 -44.92 -29.66 12.75
C ARG A 400 -45.27 -29.89 14.20
N ASP A 401 -44.84 -29.00 15.09
CA ASP A 401 -45.02 -29.17 16.55
C ASP A 401 -46.50 -28.97 16.96
N ALA A 402 -47.32 -28.32 16.13
CA ALA A 402 -48.76 -28.20 16.27
C ALA A 402 -49.55 -29.46 15.89
N LYS A 403 -48.88 -30.50 15.32
CA LYS A 403 -49.51 -31.77 14.99
C LYS A 403 -49.56 -32.68 16.21
N GLU A 404 -50.65 -33.46 16.30
CA GLU A 404 -50.83 -34.45 17.37
C GLU A 404 -49.72 -35.49 17.50
N ASN A 405 -49.03 -35.82 16.33
CA ASN A 405 -47.82 -36.62 16.26
C ASN A 405 -46.75 -35.91 15.42
N PRO A 406 -45.91 -35.08 16.00
CA PRO A 406 -44.92 -34.27 15.29
C PRO A 406 -43.86 -35.07 14.52
N PHE A 407 -43.60 -36.32 14.87
CA PHE A 407 -42.58 -37.20 14.28
C PHE A 407 -43.12 -38.32 13.41
N GLU A 408 -44.40 -38.33 13.12
CA GLU A 408 -44.99 -39.33 12.23
C GLU A 408 -44.52 -39.12 10.81
N SER A 409 -43.72 -40.07 10.28
CA SER A 409 -43.27 -40.05 8.91
C SER A 409 -44.46 -40.35 8.00
N SER A 410 -44.68 -39.48 6.98
CA SER A 410 -45.68 -39.70 5.95
C SER A 410 -45.31 -40.81 4.95
N VAL A 411 -44.69 -41.87 5.41
CA VAL A 411 -44.37 -43.02 4.58
C VAL A 411 -45.54 -44.02 4.67
N GLY A 412 -46.35 -44.08 3.63
CA GLY A 412 -47.10 -45.26 3.28
C GLY A 412 -48.53 -45.32 3.79
N LYS A 413 -49.45 -44.50 3.25
CA LYS A 413 -50.77 -45.06 2.92
C LYS A 413 -50.75 -45.43 1.43
N SER A 414 -50.26 -46.63 1.15
CA SER A 414 -50.65 -47.33 -0.08
C SER A 414 -52.16 -47.60 0.03
N LYS A 415 -52.94 -47.10 -0.92
CA LYS A 415 -54.31 -47.51 -1.14
C LYS A 415 -54.30 -49.07 -1.30
N GLY A 416 -54.88 -49.72 -0.34
CA GLY A 416 -55.25 -51.13 -0.50
C GLY A 416 -56.25 -51.17 -1.64
N ASP A 417 -55.94 -51.99 -2.61
CA ASP A 417 -56.88 -52.44 -3.65
C ASP A 417 -58.02 -53.17 -2.98
N ASP A 418 -59.22 -52.63 -3.14
CA ASP A 418 -60.47 -53.28 -2.79
C ASP A 418 -60.87 -54.10 -4.01
N ASP A 419 -60.35 -55.36 -4.07
CA ASP A 419 -60.86 -56.37 -5.01
C ASP A 419 -62.09 -57.03 -4.38
N GLY A 420 -63.20 -56.39 -4.61
CA GLY A 420 -64.51 -57.02 -4.43
C GLY A 420 -64.71 -58.12 -5.47
N ALA A 421 -64.44 -59.32 -5.03
CA ALA A 421 -65.01 -60.51 -5.75
C ALA A 421 -66.51 -60.48 -5.61
N ASP A 422 -67.20 -60.46 -6.73
CA ASP A 422 -68.59 -60.96 -6.79
C ASP A 422 -68.75 -62.05 -7.86
N ASN A 423 -69.34 -63.10 -7.34
CA ASN A 423 -69.74 -64.33 -8.08
C ASN A 423 -70.91 -64.09 -8.97
N SER A 424 -70.85 -64.65 -10.11
CA SER A 424 -71.82 -65.64 -10.68
C SER A 424 -71.64 -65.83 -12.15
#